data_3f579a3232b111283d64ac66ab93f6d0
#
_entry.id   3f579a3232b111283d64ac66ab93f6d0
#
_cell.length_a   1.000
_cell.length_b   1.000
_cell.length_c   1.000
_cell.angle_alpha   90.00
_cell.angle_beta   90.00
_cell.angle_gamma   90.00
#
_symmetry.space_group_name_H-M   'P 1'
#
loop_
_entity.id
_entity.type
_entity.pdbx_description
1 polymer ?
#
loop_
_entity_poly.entity_id
_entity_poly.type
_entity_poly.pdbx_seq_one_letter_code
_entity_poly.pdbx_strand_id
1 'polypeptide(L)' 'MAAFLEDLCTPAELEALADRWSVVPLLAQGTPYRTIHDLTGVSVTTIGRVARCLDHGAGGYRAALQRHTGAAPA' A
#
# COMPACT_ATOMS: atom_id res chain seq x y z
N MET A 1 2.47 12.00 -12.66
CA MET A 1 2.67 11.74 -11.22
C MET A 1 3.97 11.00 -10.92
N ALA A 2 4.28 9.95 -11.67
CA ALA A 2 5.51 9.18 -11.44
C ALA A 2 6.78 10.03 -11.55
N ALA A 3 6.86 10.89 -12.56
CA ALA A 3 8.03 11.77 -12.73
C ALA A 3 8.22 12.72 -11.55
N PHE A 4 7.13 13.22 -11.00
CA PHE A 4 7.17 14.09 -9.83
C PHE A 4 7.73 13.35 -8.62
N LEU A 5 7.26 12.12 -8.38
CA LEU A 5 7.73 11.32 -7.28
C LEU A 5 9.19 10.92 -7.44
N GLU A 6 9.62 10.62 -8.67
CA GLU A 6 11.02 10.30 -8.95
C GLU A 6 11.95 11.47 -8.63
N ASP A 7 11.49 12.68 -8.87
CA ASP A 7 12.28 13.87 -8.56
C ASP A 7 12.25 14.20 -7.06
N LEU A 8 11.11 13.96 -6.41
CA LEU A 8 10.90 14.32 -5.01
C LEU A 8 11.56 13.33 -4.06
N CYS A 9 11.54 12.05 -4.39
CA CYS A 9 11.97 10.97 -3.52
C CYS A 9 13.29 10.34 -3.95
N THR A 10 14.04 9.84 -2.99
CA THR A 10 15.19 8.98 -3.29
C THR A 10 14.68 7.62 -3.75
N PRO A 11 15.54 6.80 -4.42
CA PRO A 11 15.14 5.44 -4.80
C PRO A 11 14.66 4.60 -3.60
N ALA A 12 15.30 4.76 -2.44
CA ALA A 12 14.88 4.04 -1.24
C ALA A 12 13.50 4.47 -0.76
N GLU A 13 13.19 5.75 -0.88
CA GLU A 13 11.86 6.26 -0.52
C GLU A 13 10.78 5.75 -1.47
N LEU A 14 11.08 5.71 -2.77
CA LEU A 14 10.15 5.18 -3.76
C LEU A 14 9.87 3.70 -3.50
N GLU A 15 10.91 2.94 -3.16
CA GLU A 15 10.78 1.53 -2.84
C GLU A 15 9.89 1.34 -1.61
N ALA A 16 10.08 2.17 -0.59
CA ALA A 16 9.27 2.12 0.62
C ALA A 16 7.79 2.42 0.32
N LEU A 17 7.52 3.38 -0.55
CA LEU A 17 6.16 3.71 -0.95
C LEU A 17 5.52 2.56 -1.72
N ALA A 18 6.26 1.95 -2.62
CA ALA A 18 5.78 0.80 -3.38
C ALA A 18 5.48 -0.38 -2.47
N ASP A 19 6.33 -0.62 -1.47
CA ASP A 19 6.12 -1.69 -0.50
C ASP A 19 4.83 -1.47 0.28
N ARG A 20 4.59 -0.25 0.73
CA ARG A 20 3.36 0.07 1.46
C ARG A 20 2.14 -0.14 0.58
N TRP A 21 2.21 0.29 -0.65
CA TRP A 21 1.09 0.12 -1.58
C TRP A 21 0.80 -1.35 -1.86
N SER A 22 1.84 -2.18 -1.96
CA SER A 22 1.68 -3.61 -2.24
C SER A 22 0.90 -4.34 -1.14
N VAL A 23 0.91 -3.81 0.08
CA VAL A 23 0.22 -4.39 1.23
C VAL A 23 -1.27 -4.04 1.23
N VAL A 24 -1.66 -2.91 0.67
CA VAL A 24 -3.04 -2.39 0.76
C VAL A 24 -4.08 -3.37 0.20
N PRO A 25 -3.93 -3.90 -1.03
CA PRO A 25 -4.93 -4.84 -1.55
C PRO A 25 -5.06 -6.10 -0.70
N LEU A 26 -3.95 -6.59 -0.15
CA LEU A 26 -3.95 -7.78 0.68
C LEU A 26 -4.69 -7.54 2.00
N LEU A 27 -4.49 -6.38 2.60
CA LEU A 27 -5.23 -5.98 3.80
C LEU A 27 -6.71 -5.85 3.50
N ALA A 28 -7.06 -5.28 2.36
CA ALA A 28 -8.45 -5.11 1.96
C ALA A 28 -9.16 -6.46 1.78
N GLN A 29 -8.41 -7.49 1.40
CA GLN A 29 -8.93 -8.85 1.25
C GLN A 29 -9.02 -9.60 2.57
N GLY A 30 -8.53 -9.01 3.67
CA GLY A 30 -8.53 -9.66 4.97
C GLY A 30 -7.39 -10.65 5.17
N THR A 31 -6.33 -10.54 4.38
CA THR A 31 -5.19 -11.44 4.49
C THR A 31 -4.48 -11.25 5.84
N PRO A 32 -4.14 -12.33 6.56
CA PRO A 32 -3.41 -12.22 7.82
C PRO A 32 -2.05 -11.55 7.64
N TYR A 33 -1.63 -10.79 8.63
CA TYR A 33 -0.36 -10.04 8.59
C TYR A 33 0.84 -10.94 8.29
N ARG A 34 0.87 -12.11 8.90
CA ARG A 34 1.97 -13.04 8.69
C ARG A 34 2.05 -13.48 7.22
N THR A 35 0.91 -13.75 6.63
CA THR A 35 0.84 -14.15 5.23
C THR A 35 1.30 -13.01 4.33
N ILE A 36 0.89 -11.78 4.65
CA ILE A 36 1.32 -10.60 3.90
C ILE A 36 2.84 -10.45 3.98
N HIS A 37 3.40 -10.62 5.19
CA HIS A 37 4.85 -10.56 5.38
C HIS A 37 5.56 -11.61 4.52
N ASP A 38 5.04 -12.83 4.49
CA ASP A 38 5.63 -13.93 3.72
C ASP A 38 5.58 -13.65 2.21
N LEU A 39 4.50 -13.03 1.75
CA LEU A 39 4.31 -12.75 0.32
C LEU A 39 5.07 -11.52 -0.15
N THR A 40 5.17 -10.50 0.67
CA THR A 40 5.73 -9.20 0.25
C THR A 40 7.11 -8.90 0.82
N GLY A 41 7.49 -9.56 1.90
CA GLY A 41 8.73 -9.23 2.60
C GLY A 41 8.63 -7.98 3.47
N VAL A 42 7.48 -7.32 3.48
CA VAL A 42 7.27 -6.12 4.29
C VAL A 42 7.12 -6.51 5.76
N SER A 43 7.75 -5.74 6.66
CA SER A 43 7.72 -6.05 8.09
C SER A 43 6.31 -5.94 8.66
N VAL A 44 6.03 -6.75 9.67
CA VAL A 44 4.72 -6.74 10.35
C VAL A 44 4.42 -5.36 10.93
N THR A 45 5.43 -4.65 11.42
CA THR A 45 5.26 -3.30 11.94
C THR A 45 4.75 -2.36 10.87
N THR A 46 5.33 -2.42 9.67
CA THR A 46 4.90 -1.60 8.54
C THR A 46 3.50 -1.98 8.09
N ILE A 47 3.21 -3.28 8.03
CA ILE A 47 1.87 -3.77 7.68
C ILE A 47 0.83 -3.21 8.66
N GLY A 48 1.13 -3.24 9.95
CA GLY A 48 0.23 -2.68 10.97
C GLY A 48 0.00 -1.19 10.79
N ARG A 49 1.06 -0.45 10.41
CA ARG A 49 0.95 0.99 10.15
C ARG A 49 0.04 1.26 8.95
N VAL A 50 0.20 0.50 7.88
CA VAL A 50 -0.63 0.65 6.69
C VAL A 50 -2.08 0.30 7.01
N ALA A 51 -2.31 -0.76 7.79
CA ALA A 51 -3.66 -1.15 8.21
C ALA A 51 -4.33 -0.03 8.99
N ARG A 52 -3.60 0.61 9.90
CA ARG A 52 -4.15 1.73 10.67
C ARG A 52 -4.50 2.90 9.76
N CYS A 53 -3.65 3.22 8.81
CA CYS A 53 -3.95 4.30 7.85
C CYS A 53 -5.13 3.97 6.96
N LEU A 54 -5.29 2.72 6.59
CA LEU A 54 -6.42 2.28 5.78
C LEU A 54 -7.74 2.47 6.54
N ASP A 55 -7.73 2.17 7.85
CA ASP A 55 -8.93 2.26 8.67
C ASP A 55 -9.19 3.66 9.21
N HIS A 56 -8.15 4.39 9.61
CA HIS A 56 -8.27 5.65 10.35
C HIS A 56 -7.48 6.80 9.76
N GLY A 57 -6.90 6.61 8.56
CA GLY A 57 -6.12 7.67 7.92
C GLY A 57 -7.00 8.69 7.20
N ALA A 58 -6.36 9.46 6.34
CA ALA A 58 -7.04 10.52 5.58
C ALA A 58 -7.92 10.00 4.43
N GLY A 59 -7.96 8.70 4.22
CA GLY A 59 -8.78 8.11 3.17
C GLY A 59 -8.07 7.96 1.83
N GLY A 60 -6.79 8.33 1.75
CA GLY A 60 -6.02 8.23 0.50
C GLY A 60 -5.88 6.81 -0.01
N TYR A 61 -5.58 5.88 0.88
CA TYR A 61 -5.45 4.46 0.50
C TYR A 61 -6.78 3.91 0.00
N ARG A 62 -7.88 4.24 0.67
CA ARG A 62 -9.20 3.76 0.25
C ARG A 62 -9.60 4.33 -1.10
N ALA A 63 -9.35 5.61 -1.31
CA ALA A 63 -9.65 6.26 -2.57
C ALA A 63 -8.84 5.67 -3.72
N ALA A 64 -7.55 5.44 -3.50
CA ALA A 64 -6.67 4.84 -4.50
C ALA A 64 -7.05 3.39 -4.79
N LEU A 65 -7.38 2.63 -3.76
CA LEU A 65 -7.78 1.24 -3.91
C LEU A 65 -9.10 1.14 -4.67
N GLN A 66 -10.06 2.00 -4.35
CA GLN A 66 -11.34 2.06 -5.02
C GLN A 66 -11.17 2.40 -6.51
N ARG A 67 -10.30 3.37 -6.80
CA ARG A 67 -10.00 3.78 -8.15
C ARG A 67 -9.31 2.65 -8.93
N HIS A 68 -8.39 1.95 -8.28
CA HIS A 68 -7.66 0.85 -8.89
C HIS A 68 -8.62 -0.29 -9.26
N THR A 69 -9.49 -0.71 -8.33
CA THR A 69 -10.46 -1.77 -8.61
C THR A 69 -11.51 -1.32 -9.61
N GLY A 70 -11.95 -0.07 -9.51
CA GLY A 70 -12.92 0.49 -10.44
C GLY A 70 -12.35 0.67 -11.84
N ALA A 71 -11.05 0.91 -11.93
CA ALA A 71 -10.37 1.08 -13.21
C ALA A 71 -10.07 -0.26 -13.90
N ALA A 72 -10.24 -1.35 -13.17
CA ALA A 72 -10.06 -2.68 -13.72
C ALA A 72 -11.43 -3.26 -14.06
N PRO A 73 -12.11 -2.68 -15.02
CA PRO A 73 -13.42 -3.16 -15.39
C PRO A 73 -13.30 -4.55 -15.93
N ALA A 74 -14.28 -5.24 -15.72
CA ALA A 74 -14.32 -6.58 -16.26
C ALA A 74 -13.95 -6.55 -17.72
#